data_676feb038eed8e66d5b9b0f94808b6d9
#
_entry.id   676feb038eed8e66d5b9b0f94808b6d9
#
_cell.length_a   1.000
_cell.length_b   1.000
_cell.length_c   1.000
_cell.angle_alpha   90.00
_cell.angle_beta   90.00
_cell.angle_gamma   90.00
#
_symmetry.space_group_name_H-M   'P 1'
#
loop_
_entity.id
_entity.type
_entity.pdbx_description
1 polymer ?
#
loop_
_entity_poly.entity_id
_entity_poly.type
_entity_poly.pdbx_seq_one_letter_code
_entity_poly.pdbx_strand_id
1 'polypeptide(L)'
;MIETLLVANRGEIACRVFRTCRELGIATVAVYADPDEGALHTREADTAVRLPGSAPADTYLRGDLIVKAALAAGADAVHPGYGFLSENADFAREVTGAGLTWIGPPPEAVEAMASKTRAKELMGIAPLAADAVTEDDLPVLVKAAAGGGGRGMRVVRELGVLRDELAAARAEALSAFGDGEVFVEPYVEGGRHVEVQILADAHGTVWALGTRDCSLQRRHQKVVEEAPAPGLGPELVSRLEEMAVRAARATDYRGAGTVEFLVVGDRAHFLEMNTRLQVEHPVTEAVFGVDLVALQIAVAEGGALPPAPPAPRGHAVEARLYAEDPSRSWAPQAGRLHTLSFPAGRAGGGGGGAGGARGGGGVVSGGGGGGRLGGGEQADI
;
A
#
# COMPACT_ATOMS: atom_id res chain seq x y z
N MET A 1 5.46 1.20 25.68
CA MET A 1 5.45 2.48 24.94
C MET A 1 6.65 2.47 24.04
N ILE A 2 6.48 2.76 22.77
CA ILE A 2 7.58 2.78 21.78
C ILE A 2 8.39 4.06 21.98
N GLU A 3 9.70 3.92 22.21
CA GLU A 3 10.62 5.03 22.42
C GLU A 3 11.51 5.29 21.20
N THR A 4 11.83 4.22 20.44
CA THR A 4 12.69 4.30 19.26
C THR A 4 12.16 3.40 18.15
N LEU A 5 11.89 3.98 16.99
CA LEU A 5 11.28 3.30 15.84
C LEU A 5 12.23 3.27 14.65
N LEU A 6 12.52 2.05 14.12
CA LEU A 6 13.19 1.89 12.84
C LEU A 6 12.17 1.83 11.71
N VAL A 7 12.40 2.58 10.64
CA VAL A 7 11.63 2.47 9.39
C VAL A 7 12.38 1.56 8.42
N ALA A 8 11.81 0.39 8.14
CA ALA A 8 12.36 -0.61 7.21
C ALA A 8 12.04 -0.23 5.75
N ASN A 9 12.35 1.01 5.39
CA ASN A 9 12.06 1.59 4.09
C ASN A 9 13.01 2.79 3.84
N ARG A 10 12.79 3.51 2.73
CA ARG A 10 13.57 4.68 2.35
C ARG A 10 12.68 5.79 1.77
N GLY A 11 13.31 6.91 1.41
CA GLY A 11 12.64 7.97 0.65
C GLY A 11 11.53 8.64 1.43
N GLU A 12 10.49 9.03 0.70
CA GLU A 12 9.41 9.87 1.22
C GLU A 12 8.61 9.17 2.33
N ILE A 13 8.37 7.86 2.23
CA ILE A 13 7.61 7.14 3.26
C ILE A 13 8.38 7.07 4.59
N ALA A 14 9.71 6.95 4.55
CA ALA A 14 10.51 7.02 5.77
C ALA A 14 10.40 8.41 6.40
N CYS A 15 10.55 9.49 5.61
CA CYS A 15 10.35 10.86 6.08
C CYS A 15 8.94 11.10 6.62
N ARG A 16 7.91 10.51 5.96
CA ARG A 16 6.52 10.58 6.41
C ARG A 16 6.33 9.98 7.80
N VAL A 17 6.89 8.80 8.04
CA VAL A 17 6.83 8.13 9.34
C VAL A 17 7.64 8.90 10.38
N PHE A 18 8.85 9.38 10.05
CA PHE A 18 9.68 10.17 10.97
C PHE A 18 9.01 11.44 11.44
N ARG A 19 8.23 12.11 10.58
CA ARG A 19 7.47 13.30 10.98
C ARG A 19 6.49 12.98 12.11
N THR A 20 5.71 11.92 11.97
CA THR A 20 4.78 11.49 13.03
C THR A 20 5.52 11.05 14.30
N CYS A 21 6.61 10.30 14.17
CA CYS A 21 7.44 9.91 15.32
C CYS A 21 7.93 11.13 16.09
N ARG A 22 8.41 12.16 15.39
CA ARG A 22 8.89 13.40 15.99
C ARG A 22 7.77 14.15 16.74
N GLU A 23 6.56 14.18 16.18
CA GLU A 23 5.38 14.77 16.84
C GLU A 23 4.97 13.98 18.09
N LEU A 24 5.22 12.68 18.12
CA LEU A 24 4.95 11.79 19.26
C LEU A 24 6.12 11.71 20.26
N GLY A 25 7.27 12.32 19.96
CA GLY A 25 8.46 12.24 20.81
C GLY A 25 9.20 10.91 20.74
N ILE A 26 9.00 10.15 19.65
CA ILE A 26 9.64 8.86 19.38
C ILE A 26 10.91 9.09 18.57
N ALA A 27 12.05 8.56 19.03
CA ALA A 27 13.31 8.60 18.31
C ALA A 27 13.25 7.74 17.04
N THR A 28 13.97 8.15 16.01
CA THR A 28 13.87 7.59 14.67
C THR A 28 15.17 6.96 14.17
N VAL A 29 15.05 5.79 13.53
CA VAL A 29 16.19 5.09 12.92
C VAL A 29 15.90 4.87 11.44
N ALA A 30 16.73 5.44 10.57
CA ALA A 30 16.74 5.16 9.14
C ALA A 30 17.66 3.98 8.84
N VAL A 31 17.33 3.23 7.78
CA VAL A 31 18.27 2.33 7.10
C VAL A 31 18.53 2.84 5.69
N TYR A 32 19.76 2.62 5.16
CA TYR A 32 20.09 3.08 3.81
C TYR A 32 21.09 2.16 3.10
N ALA A 33 20.85 1.95 1.80
CA ALA A 33 21.79 1.31 0.88
C ALA A 33 22.88 2.31 0.45
N ASP A 34 24.00 1.83 -0.10
CA ASP A 34 25.13 2.69 -0.51
C ASP A 34 24.70 3.84 -1.44
N PRO A 35 23.81 3.65 -2.44
CA PRO A 35 23.34 4.75 -3.28
C PRO A 35 22.51 5.81 -2.55
N ASP A 36 21.94 5.47 -1.41
CA ASP A 36 21.08 6.34 -0.61
C ASP A 36 21.84 7.07 0.51
N GLU A 37 23.18 6.95 0.54
CA GLU A 37 24.00 7.70 1.49
C GLU A 37 23.77 9.21 1.33
N GLY A 38 23.36 9.88 2.42
CA GLY A 38 23.02 11.30 2.40
C GLY A 38 21.65 11.64 1.78
N ALA A 39 20.81 10.65 1.46
CA ALA A 39 19.43 10.87 1.06
C ALA A 39 18.62 11.58 2.17
N LEU A 40 17.50 12.20 1.81
CA LEU A 40 16.72 13.02 2.75
C LEU A 40 16.35 12.25 4.02
N HIS A 41 15.85 11.02 3.89
CA HIS A 41 15.45 10.20 5.03
C HIS A 41 16.60 9.88 6.00
N THR A 42 17.84 9.76 5.50
CA THR A 42 19.02 9.54 6.38
C THR A 42 19.41 10.78 7.17
N ARG A 43 19.07 11.96 6.66
CA ARG A 43 19.34 13.25 7.33
C ARG A 43 18.22 13.67 8.27
N GLU A 44 17.00 13.19 8.05
CA GLU A 44 15.84 13.50 8.89
C GLU A 44 15.70 12.58 10.10
N ALA A 45 16.31 11.41 10.06
CA ALA A 45 16.31 10.49 11.19
C ALA A 45 17.32 10.92 12.27
N ASP A 46 17.04 10.55 13.53
CA ASP A 46 17.99 10.75 14.65
C ASP A 46 19.23 9.87 14.50
N THR A 47 19.06 8.66 13.94
CA THR A 47 20.13 7.71 13.66
C THR A 47 19.93 7.09 12.29
N ALA A 48 21.02 6.87 11.53
CA ALA A 48 20.98 6.19 10.25
C ALA A 48 21.97 5.02 10.22
N VAL A 49 21.51 3.84 9.82
CA VAL A 49 22.28 2.61 9.76
C VAL A 49 22.47 2.18 8.32
N ARG A 50 23.72 2.01 7.91
CA ARG A 50 24.06 1.54 6.56
C ARG A 50 23.72 0.05 6.41
N LEU A 51 23.03 -0.30 5.33
CA LEU A 51 22.88 -1.65 4.80
C LEU A 51 23.89 -1.79 3.64
N PRO A 52 24.98 -2.56 3.80
CA PRO A 52 26.03 -2.59 2.79
C PRO A 52 25.54 -3.26 1.52
N GLY A 53 25.66 -2.53 0.39
CA GLY A 53 25.20 -2.95 -0.94
C GLY A 53 24.43 -1.88 -1.66
N SER A 54 24.11 -2.16 -2.93
CA SER A 54 23.40 -1.21 -3.81
C SER A 54 22.07 -1.71 -4.31
N ALA A 55 21.93 -3.02 -4.48
CA ALA A 55 20.66 -3.60 -4.96
C ALA A 55 19.69 -3.82 -3.79
N PRO A 56 18.38 -3.65 -4.00
CA PRO A 56 17.38 -3.94 -2.96
C PRO A 56 17.48 -5.36 -2.41
N ALA A 57 17.81 -6.35 -3.26
CA ALA A 57 18.00 -7.74 -2.86
C ALA A 57 19.14 -7.94 -1.84
N ASP A 58 20.13 -7.06 -1.84
CA ASP A 58 21.27 -7.12 -0.92
C ASP A 58 21.05 -6.25 0.33
N THR A 59 20.02 -5.41 0.34
CA THR A 59 19.78 -4.35 1.34
C THR A 59 18.35 -4.35 1.88
N TYR A 60 17.45 -3.61 1.29
CA TYR A 60 16.07 -3.41 1.78
C TYR A 60 15.18 -4.66 1.77
N LEU A 61 15.57 -5.71 1.03
CA LEU A 61 14.89 -7.01 1.04
C LEU A 61 15.59 -8.04 1.96
N ARG A 62 16.57 -7.61 2.74
CA ARG A 62 17.29 -8.42 3.72
C ARG A 62 16.74 -8.18 5.12
N GLY A 63 15.67 -8.88 5.50
CA GLY A 63 15.02 -8.81 6.80
C GLY A 63 16.01 -9.00 7.96
N ASP A 64 16.91 -9.98 7.83
CA ASP A 64 17.97 -10.26 8.78
C ASP A 64 18.90 -9.05 9.06
N LEU A 65 19.25 -8.29 8.01
CA LEU A 65 20.09 -7.10 8.16
C LEU A 65 19.30 -5.94 8.81
N ILE A 66 18.03 -5.82 8.47
CA ILE A 66 17.14 -4.78 9.02
C ILE A 66 16.91 -5.03 10.52
N VAL A 67 16.57 -6.26 10.91
CA VAL A 67 16.40 -6.62 12.32
C VAL A 67 17.72 -6.40 13.10
N LYS A 68 18.86 -6.79 12.54
CA LYS A 68 20.17 -6.52 13.14
C LYS A 68 20.44 -5.03 13.31
N ALA A 69 20.08 -4.21 12.32
CA ALA A 69 20.21 -2.76 12.37
C ALA A 69 19.32 -2.17 13.47
N ALA A 70 18.07 -2.65 13.60
CA ALA A 70 17.15 -2.21 14.64
C ALA A 70 17.70 -2.49 16.05
N LEU A 71 18.15 -3.71 16.31
CA LEU A 71 18.75 -4.10 17.59
C LEU A 71 20.01 -3.31 17.89
N ALA A 72 20.89 -3.11 16.91
CA ALA A 72 22.13 -2.37 17.08
C ALA A 72 21.92 -0.87 17.35
N ALA A 73 20.84 -0.30 16.82
CA ALA A 73 20.45 1.10 17.05
C ALA A 73 19.61 1.30 18.32
N GLY A 74 19.25 0.21 19.02
CA GLY A 74 18.40 0.28 20.21
C GLY A 74 16.95 0.59 19.91
N ALA A 75 16.47 0.28 18.68
CA ALA A 75 15.06 0.40 18.35
C ALA A 75 14.24 -0.67 19.08
N ASP A 76 13.03 -0.32 19.46
CA ASP A 76 12.06 -1.22 20.08
C ASP A 76 10.86 -1.53 19.16
N ALA A 77 10.78 -0.85 18.03
CA ALA A 77 9.74 -1.06 17.04
C ALA A 77 10.26 -0.95 15.60
N VAL A 78 9.57 -1.61 14.67
CA VAL A 78 9.83 -1.54 13.22
C VAL A 78 8.55 -1.21 12.47
N HIS A 79 8.60 -0.15 11.66
CA HIS A 79 7.55 0.22 10.70
C HIS A 79 8.00 -0.14 9.29
N PRO A 80 7.27 -0.98 8.55
CA PRO A 80 7.71 -1.43 7.22
C PRO A 80 7.49 -0.41 6.10
N GLY A 81 6.67 0.62 6.33
CA GLY A 81 6.21 1.51 5.27
C GLY A 81 5.32 0.79 4.26
N TYR A 82 5.64 0.91 2.98
CA TYR A 82 5.00 0.18 1.88
C TYR A 82 6.06 -0.34 0.88
N GLY A 83 5.71 -1.35 0.05
CA GLY A 83 6.68 -2.03 -0.81
C GLY A 83 7.71 -2.83 0.01
N PHE A 84 8.81 -3.22 -0.60
CA PHE A 84 9.86 -4.05 0.02
C PHE A 84 9.30 -5.21 0.85
N LEU A 85 9.51 -5.19 2.16
CA LEU A 85 9.10 -6.25 3.09
C LEU A 85 7.77 -5.96 3.82
N SER A 86 7.03 -4.92 3.43
CA SER A 86 5.80 -4.51 4.14
C SER A 86 4.68 -5.55 4.10
N GLU A 87 4.68 -6.43 3.11
CA GLU A 87 3.72 -7.54 2.97
C GLU A 87 4.42 -8.91 3.04
N ASN A 88 5.54 -8.97 3.77
CA ASN A 88 6.29 -10.20 3.99
C ASN A 88 6.04 -10.73 5.42
N ALA A 89 5.30 -11.84 5.50
CA ALA A 89 4.93 -12.45 6.78
C ALA A 89 6.14 -12.98 7.57
N ASP A 90 7.16 -13.51 6.87
CA ASP A 90 8.36 -14.02 7.52
C ASP A 90 9.17 -12.89 8.15
N PHE A 91 9.26 -11.75 7.49
CA PHE A 91 9.90 -10.57 8.07
C PHE A 91 9.16 -10.07 9.32
N ALA A 92 7.82 -10.05 9.30
CA ALA A 92 7.03 -9.71 10.49
C ALA A 92 7.32 -10.68 11.65
N ARG A 93 7.47 -11.99 11.36
CA ARG A 93 7.89 -13.00 12.36
C ARG A 93 9.31 -12.80 12.85
N GLU A 94 10.25 -12.46 11.97
CA GLU A 94 11.63 -12.15 12.34
C GLU A 94 11.71 -10.96 13.30
N VAL A 95 10.96 -9.89 13.01
CA VAL A 95 10.88 -8.69 13.86
C VAL A 95 10.33 -9.05 15.24
N THR A 96 9.17 -9.72 15.29
CA THR A 96 8.53 -10.09 16.55
C THR A 96 9.35 -11.15 17.32
N GLY A 97 9.96 -12.10 16.63
CA GLY A 97 10.86 -13.11 17.20
C GLY A 97 12.13 -12.51 17.80
N ALA A 98 12.57 -11.35 17.33
CA ALA A 98 13.69 -10.60 17.90
C ALA A 98 13.29 -9.75 19.12
N GLY A 99 12.03 -9.78 19.56
CA GLY A 99 11.50 -9.01 20.68
C GLY A 99 11.15 -7.56 20.33
N LEU A 100 11.09 -7.23 19.03
CA LEU A 100 10.71 -5.90 18.53
C LEU A 100 9.20 -5.83 18.29
N THR A 101 8.63 -4.65 18.45
CA THR A 101 7.22 -4.40 18.08
C THR A 101 7.10 -4.23 16.57
N TRP A 102 6.28 -5.06 15.94
CA TRP A 102 5.93 -4.93 14.54
C TRP A 102 4.76 -3.95 14.37
N ILE A 103 4.93 -2.89 13.56
CA ILE A 103 3.86 -1.94 13.25
C ILE A 103 3.21 -2.33 11.94
N GLY A 104 2.30 -3.27 12.02
CA GLY A 104 1.61 -3.86 10.88
C GLY A 104 0.66 -4.96 11.30
N PRO A 105 0.00 -5.62 10.33
CA PRO A 105 -0.92 -6.71 10.60
C PRO A 105 -0.20 -7.98 11.09
N PRO A 106 -0.93 -8.91 11.72
CA PRO A 106 -0.39 -10.21 12.07
C PRO A 106 0.14 -10.95 10.84
N PRO A 107 1.25 -11.71 10.94
CA PRO A 107 1.80 -12.47 9.81
C PRO A 107 0.77 -13.38 9.13
N GLU A 108 -0.15 -13.96 9.90
CA GLU A 108 -1.21 -14.84 9.40
C GLU A 108 -2.21 -14.10 8.52
N ALA A 109 -2.49 -12.83 8.83
CA ALA A 109 -3.34 -11.97 7.99
C ALA A 109 -2.63 -11.59 6.67
N VAL A 110 -1.32 -11.34 6.73
CA VAL A 110 -0.50 -11.10 5.52
C VAL A 110 -0.55 -12.32 4.61
N GLU A 111 -0.29 -13.52 5.14
CA GLU A 111 -0.31 -14.77 4.37
C GLU A 111 -1.70 -15.07 3.78
N ALA A 112 -2.75 -14.86 4.58
CA ALA A 112 -4.12 -15.13 4.13
C ALA A 112 -4.52 -14.24 2.95
N MET A 113 -4.08 -12.99 2.94
CA MET A 113 -4.41 -12.01 1.89
C MET A 113 -3.42 -12.03 0.73
N ALA A 114 -2.21 -12.55 0.89
CA ALA A 114 -1.24 -12.71 -0.20
C ALA A 114 -1.71 -13.71 -1.26
N SER A 115 -2.46 -14.74 -0.88
CA SER A 115 -3.09 -15.68 -1.80
C SER A 115 -4.43 -15.12 -2.29
N LYS A 116 -4.52 -14.74 -3.56
CA LYS A 116 -5.77 -14.21 -4.16
C LYS A 116 -6.92 -15.20 -4.09
N THR A 117 -6.63 -16.50 -4.21
CA THR A 117 -7.62 -17.57 -4.09
C THR A 117 -8.19 -17.61 -2.67
N ARG A 118 -7.30 -17.67 -1.66
CA ARG A 118 -7.70 -17.70 -0.26
C ARG A 118 -8.41 -16.42 0.18
N ALA A 119 -7.94 -15.26 -0.27
CA ALA A 119 -8.61 -13.98 0.00
C ALA A 119 -10.06 -13.98 -0.53
N LYS A 120 -10.29 -14.47 -1.75
CA LYS A 120 -11.64 -14.61 -2.31
C LYS A 120 -12.50 -15.59 -1.55
N GLU A 121 -11.97 -16.74 -1.14
CA GLU A 121 -12.67 -17.71 -0.31
C GLU A 121 -13.13 -17.09 1.01
N LEU A 122 -12.24 -16.36 1.69
CA LEU A 122 -12.55 -15.62 2.91
C LEU A 122 -13.64 -14.57 2.71
N MET A 123 -13.70 -13.98 1.53
CA MET A 123 -14.74 -13.04 1.12
C MET A 123 -16.06 -13.74 0.69
N GLY A 124 -16.08 -15.07 0.64
CA GLY A 124 -17.22 -15.84 0.15
C GLY A 124 -17.42 -15.73 -1.37
N ILE A 125 -16.34 -15.43 -2.12
CA ILE A 125 -16.33 -15.30 -3.57
C ILE A 125 -15.73 -16.57 -4.15
N ALA A 126 -16.57 -17.41 -4.76
CA ALA A 126 -16.10 -18.58 -5.46
C ALA A 126 -15.41 -18.17 -6.78
N PRO A 127 -14.18 -18.66 -7.07
CA PRO A 127 -13.62 -18.51 -8.40
C PRO A 127 -14.46 -19.27 -9.44
N LEU A 128 -14.44 -18.81 -10.68
CA LEU A 128 -15.01 -19.61 -11.78
C LEU A 128 -14.14 -20.86 -11.95
N ALA A 129 -14.79 -22.04 -11.88
CA ALA A 129 -14.11 -23.27 -12.24
C ALA A 129 -13.78 -23.23 -13.74
N ALA A 130 -12.50 -23.39 -14.09
CA ALA A 130 -12.04 -23.22 -15.47
C ALA A 130 -12.70 -24.19 -16.47
N ASP A 131 -13.13 -25.34 -15.98
CA ASP A 131 -13.86 -26.39 -16.74
C ASP A 131 -15.37 -26.12 -16.82
N ALA A 132 -15.89 -25.19 -16.02
CA ALA A 132 -17.28 -24.78 -16.01
C ALA A 132 -17.54 -23.46 -16.75
N VAL A 133 -16.50 -22.81 -17.29
CA VAL A 133 -16.63 -21.58 -18.08
C VAL A 133 -17.37 -21.87 -19.38
N THR A 134 -18.39 -21.08 -19.67
CA THR A 134 -19.22 -21.15 -20.88
C THR A 134 -19.06 -19.90 -21.76
N GLU A 135 -19.63 -19.89 -22.95
CA GLU A 135 -19.66 -18.70 -23.82
C GLU A 135 -20.33 -17.49 -23.14
N ASP A 136 -21.32 -17.73 -22.26
CA ASP A 136 -22.03 -16.68 -21.55
C ASP A 136 -21.20 -16.00 -20.43
N ASP A 137 -20.11 -16.63 -20.00
CA ASP A 137 -19.19 -16.09 -19.00
C ASP A 137 -18.11 -15.18 -19.60
N LEU A 138 -17.98 -15.18 -20.93
CA LEU A 138 -16.97 -14.41 -21.64
C LEU A 138 -17.29 -12.91 -21.70
N PRO A 139 -16.28 -12.02 -21.65
CA PRO A 139 -14.87 -12.33 -21.51
C PRO A 139 -14.47 -12.71 -20.08
N VAL A 140 -13.49 -13.61 -19.96
CA VAL A 140 -12.90 -13.97 -18.66
C VAL A 140 -11.46 -13.54 -18.56
N LEU A 141 -10.97 -13.41 -17.33
CA LEU A 141 -9.60 -13.07 -17.00
C LEU A 141 -8.92 -14.24 -16.31
N VAL A 142 -7.85 -14.73 -16.92
CA VAL A 142 -6.94 -15.71 -16.32
C VAL A 142 -5.88 -14.95 -15.52
N LYS A 143 -5.69 -15.32 -14.25
CA LYS A 143 -4.71 -14.69 -13.33
C LYS A 143 -3.85 -15.73 -12.63
N ALA A 144 -2.59 -15.39 -12.36
CA ALA A 144 -1.77 -16.12 -11.38
C ALA A 144 -2.30 -15.86 -9.96
N ALA A 145 -2.30 -16.90 -9.13
CA ALA A 145 -2.68 -16.79 -7.72
C ALA A 145 -1.65 -15.99 -6.93
N ALA A 146 -0.37 -16.18 -7.24
CA ALA A 146 0.76 -15.44 -6.68
C ALA A 146 1.16 -14.25 -7.56
N GLY A 147 1.77 -13.21 -6.96
CA GLY A 147 2.29 -12.04 -7.67
C GLY A 147 1.32 -10.86 -7.76
N GLY A 148 1.83 -9.71 -8.23
CA GLY A 148 1.11 -8.44 -8.32
C GLY A 148 1.51 -7.63 -9.55
N GLY A 149 0.96 -6.40 -9.69
CA GLY A 149 1.32 -5.48 -10.77
C GLY A 149 0.86 -5.90 -12.17
N GLY A 150 -0.17 -6.72 -12.27
CA GLY A 150 -0.76 -7.11 -13.57
C GLY A 150 0.03 -8.12 -14.39
N ARG A 151 1.09 -8.71 -13.85
CA ARG A 151 1.86 -9.76 -14.54
C ARG A 151 1.09 -11.08 -14.53
N GLY A 152 1.16 -11.83 -15.64
CA GLY A 152 0.48 -13.12 -15.78
C GLY A 152 -1.04 -13.01 -15.94
N MET A 153 -1.59 -11.84 -16.28
CA MET A 153 -3.00 -11.66 -16.58
C MET A 153 -3.28 -11.78 -18.08
N ARG A 154 -4.33 -12.52 -18.45
CA ARG A 154 -4.74 -12.75 -19.83
C ARG A 154 -6.25 -12.64 -19.96
N VAL A 155 -6.71 -11.76 -20.85
CA VAL A 155 -8.13 -11.64 -21.18
C VAL A 155 -8.47 -12.65 -22.27
N VAL A 156 -9.39 -13.55 -21.96
CA VAL A 156 -9.87 -14.58 -22.87
C VAL A 156 -11.26 -14.20 -23.34
N ARG A 157 -11.44 -14.02 -24.66
CA ARG A 157 -12.68 -13.59 -25.29
C ARG A 157 -13.37 -14.72 -26.08
N GLU A 158 -12.69 -15.83 -26.26
CA GLU A 158 -13.16 -16.99 -27.01
C GLU A 158 -12.92 -18.27 -26.19
N LEU A 159 -13.95 -19.08 -26.01
CA LEU A 159 -13.86 -20.30 -25.19
C LEU A 159 -12.82 -21.30 -25.73
N GLY A 160 -12.69 -21.35 -27.07
CA GLY A 160 -11.77 -22.28 -27.73
C GLY A 160 -10.29 -22.11 -27.36
N VAL A 161 -9.85 -20.91 -26.95
CA VAL A 161 -8.45 -20.64 -26.58
C VAL A 161 -8.20 -20.70 -25.07
N LEU A 162 -9.23 -20.82 -24.24
CA LEU A 162 -9.12 -20.76 -22.78
C LEU A 162 -8.13 -21.77 -22.21
N ARG A 163 -8.12 -23.00 -22.72
CA ARG A 163 -7.24 -24.07 -22.26
C ARG A 163 -5.76 -23.74 -22.52
N ASP A 164 -5.47 -23.19 -23.70
CA ASP A 164 -4.11 -22.85 -24.09
C ASP A 164 -3.62 -21.62 -23.30
N GLU A 165 -4.47 -20.63 -23.08
CA GLU A 165 -4.15 -19.47 -22.26
C GLU A 165 -3.94 -19.82 -20.78
N LEU A 166 -4.70 -20.77 -20.23
CA LEU A 166 -4.46 -21.30 -18.88
C LEU A 166 -3.11 -22.02 -18.78
N ALA A 167 -2.76 -22.83 -19.77
CA ALA A 167 -1.47 -23.53 -19.79
C ALA A 167 -0.29 -22.55 -19.88
N ALA A 168 -0.40 -21.54 -20.73
CA ALA A 168 0.60 -20.50 -20.87
C ALA A 168 0.73 -19.64 -19.58
N ALA A 169 -0.39 -19.27 -18.96
CA ALA A 169 -0.39 -18.51 -17.70
C ALA A 169 0.25 -19.31 -16.56
N ARG A 170 -0.01 -20.63 -16.47
CA ARG A 170 0.63 -21.51 -15.48
C ARG A 170 2.14 -21.57 -15.63
N ALA A 171 2.63 -21.72 -16.86
CA ALA A 171 4.06 -21.78 -17.15
C ALA A 171 4.75 -20.45 -16.79
N GLU A 172 4.13 -19.33 -17.13
CA GLU A 172 4.62 -18.00 -16.79
C GLU A 172 4.64 -17.77 -15.27
N ALA A 173 3.56 -18.12 -14.57
CA ALA A 173 3.45 -17.96 -13.12
C ALA A 173 4.50 -18.81 -12.39
N LEU A 174 4.68 -20.07 -12.81
CA LEU A 174 5.70 -20.96 -12.24
C LEU A 174 7.11 -20.38 -12.44
N SER A 175 7.40 -19.85 -13.62
CA SER A 175 8.71 -19.26 -13.92
C SER A 175 8.97 -17.95 -13.16
N ALA A 176 7.94 -17.11 -13.01
CA ALA A 176 8.09 -15.78 -12.43
C ALA A 176 7.98 -15.76 -10.89
N PHE A 177 7.18 -16.67 -10.32
CA PHE A 177 6.83 -16.64 -8.90
C PHE A 177 7.14 -17.96 -8.18
N GLY A 178 7.55 -19.01 -8.89
CA GLY A 178 7.75 -20.34 -8.30
C GLY A 178 6.45 -21.10 -8.01
N ASP A 179 5.31 -20.52 -8.31
CA ASP A 179 3.97 -21.10 -8.12
C ASP A 179 3.20 -20.99 -9.44
N GLY A 180 2.71 -22.12 -9.93
CA GLY A 180 1.95 -22.22 -11.19
C GLY A 180 0.43 -22.20 -10.98
N GLU A 181 -0.08 -21.88 -9.78
CA GLU A 181 -1.51 -21.79 -9.55
C GLU A 181 -2.10 -20.60 -10.32
N VAL A 182 -3.17 -20.88 -11.10
CA VAL A 182 -3.92 -19.88 -11.85
C VAL A 182 -5.42 -20.10 -11.64
N PHE A 183 -6.18 -19.02 -11.67
CA PHE A 183 -7.63 -19.05 -11.55
C PHE A 183 -8.27 -18.19 -12.64
N VAL A 184 -9.58 -18.39 -12.82
CA VAL A 184 -10.41 -17.65 -13.77
C VAL A 184 -11.41 -16.80 -13.04
N GLU A 185 -11.63 -15.58 -13.53
CA GLU A 185 -12.68 -14.69 -13.05
C GLU A 185 -13.34 -13.94 -14.20
N PRO A 186 -14.56 -13.40 -14.02
CA PRO A 186 -15.17 -12.53 -15.01
C PRO A 186 -14.25 -11.34 -15.33
N TYR A 187 -14.02 -11.07 -16.61
CA TYR A 187 -13.32 -9.85 -17.00
C TYR A 187 -14.29 -8.68 -17.04
N VAL A 188 -14.03 -7.70 -16.22
CA VAL A 188 -14.86 -6.52 -16.05
C VAL A 188 -14.25 -5.36 -16.84
N GLU A 189 -14.91 -4.96 -17.95
CA GLU A 189 -14.47 -3.85 -18.79
C GLU A 189 -14.96 -2.50 -18.23
N GLY A 190 -14.11 -1.47 -18.34
CA GLY A 190 -14.47 -0.09 -18.00
C GLY A 190 -14.74 0.16 -16.52
N GLY A 191 -14.26 -0.73 -15.66
CA GLY A 191 -14.43 -0.58 -14.21
C GLY A 191 -13.57 0.54 -13.63
N ARG A 192 -14.11 1.23 -12.61
CA ARG A 192 -13.38 2.16 -11.77
C ARG A 192 -12.63 1.40 -10.69
N HIS A 193 -11.39 1.77 -10.43
CA HIS A 193 -10.61 1.26 -9.31
C HIS A 193 -10.98 2.06 -8.06
N VAL A 194 -11.80 1.48 -7.23
CA VAL A 194 -12.24 2.07 -5.96
C VAL A 194 -11.73 1.22 -4.82
N GLU A 195 -11.28 1.87 -3.76
CA GLU A 195 -10.74 1.18 -2.60
C GLU A 195 -11.27 1.76 -1.30
N VAL A 196 -11.24 0.97 -0.24
CA VAL A 196 -11.66 1.36 1.11
C VAL A 196 -10.49 1.26 2.06
N GLN A 197 -10.15 2.36 2.71
CA GLN A 197 -9.18 2.39 3.80
C GLN A 197 -9.75 1.73 5.04
N ILE A 198 -9.04 0.78 5.61
CA ILE A 198 -9.37 0.21 6.93
C ILE A 198 -8.29 0.53 7.95
N LEU A 199 -8.72 0.55 9.20
CA LEU A 199 -7.84 0.52 10.37
C LEU A 199 -8.49 -0.37 11.43
N ALA A 200 -7.75 -1.31 11.98
CA ALA A 200 -8.26 -2.27 12.96
C ALA A 200 -7.36 -2.34 14.19
N ASP A 201 -7.95 -2.53 15.38
CA ASP A 201 -7.24 -2.72 16.63
C ASP A 201 -7.24 -4.19 17.09
N ALA A 202 -6.59 -4.46 18.21
CA ALA A 202 -6.56 -5.79 18.83
C ALA A 202 -7.80 -6.10 19.69
N HIS A 203 -8.75 -5.17 19.79
CA HIS A 203 -9.94 -5.24 20.65
C HIS A 203 -11.23 -5.53 19.86
N GLY A 204 -11.11 -5.74 18.54
CA GLY A 204 -12.21 -6.08 17.65
C GLY A 204 -12.87 -4.88 16.97
N THR A 205 -12.34 -3.67 17.18
CA THR A 205 -12.81 -2.48 16.44
C THR A 205 -12.15 -2.44 15.07
N VAL A 206 -12.98 -2.33 14.04
CA VAL A 206 -12.54 -2.14 12.66
C VAL A 206 -13.22 -0.89 12.11
N TRP A 207 -12.44 0.09 11.70
CA TRP A 207 -12.90 1.28 11.00
C TRP A 207 -12.82 1.07 9.49
N ALA A 208 -13.87 1.50 8.78
CA ALA A 208 -13.79 1.85 7.38
C ALA A 208 -13.66 3.38 7.29
N LEU A 209 -12.57 3.87 6.72
CA LEU A 209 -12.25 5.30 6.59
C LEU A 209 -12.54 5.78 5.16
N GLY A 210 -13.74 5.47 4.67
CA GLY A 210 -14.25 5.92 3.38
C GLY A 210 -13.54 5.33 2.17
N THR A 211 -13.92 5.83 1.02
CA THR A 211 -13.48 5.34 -0.29
C THR A 211 -12.45 6.26 -0.93
N ARG A 212 -11.56 5.68 -1.76
CA ARG A 212 -10.71 6.41 -2.71
C ARG A 212 -11.00 5.93 -4.12
N ASP A 213 -10.92 6.83 -5.10
CA ASP A 213 -10.85 6.48 -6.52
C ASP A 213 -9.41 6.56 -6.98
N CYS A 214 -8.92 5.46 -7.53
CA CYS A 214 -7.57 5.29 -8.04
C CYS A 214 -7.57 4.86 -9.52
N SER A 215 -8.60 5.24 -10.27
CA SER A 215 -8.80 4.83 -11.66
C SER A 215 -7.81 5.48 -12.63
N LEU A 216 -7.28 6.66 -12.28
CA LEU A 216 -6.28 7.34 -13.10
C LEU A 216 -4.91 6.68 -12.91
N GLN A 217 -4.58 5.79 -13.82
CA GLN A 217 -3.39 4.95 -13.79
C GLN A 217 -2.60 5.08 -15.08
N ARG A 218 -1.29 4.85 -14.97
CA ARG A 218 -0.39 4.69 -16.10
C ARG A 218 0.48 3.45 -15.89
N ARG A 219 0.52 2.53 -16.88
CA ARG A 219 1.24 1.26 -16.77
C ARG A 219 0.83 0.45 -15.53
N HIS A 220 -0.45 0.44 -15.19
CA HIS A 220 -1.01 -0.18 -13.98
C HIS A 220 -0.51 0.42 -12.65
N GLN A 221 0.07 1.61 -12.67
CA GLN A 221 0.42 2.36 -11.48
C GLN A 221 -0.54 3.53 -11.30
N LYS A 222 -1.01 3.73 -10.08
CA LYS A 222 -1.85 4.86 -9.70
C LYS A 222 -1.07 6.16 -9.92
N VAL A 223 -1.71 7.18 -10.45
CA VAL A 223 -1.08 8.50 -10.75
C VAL A 223 -1.83 9.62 -10.06
N VAL A 224 -3.16 9.52 -9.98
CA VAL A 224 -4.01 10.46 -9.26
C VAL A 224 -4.99 9.67 -8.43
N GLU A 225 -5.10 10.02 -7.17
CA GLU A 225 -6.01 9.43 -6.19
C GLU A 225 -6.89 10.51 -5.56
N GLU A 226 -8.12 10.16 -5.28
CA GLU A 226 -9.15 11.10 -4.85
C GLU A 226 -10.02 10.49 -3.74
N ALA A 227 -10.26 11.23 -2.67
CA ALA A 227 -11.12 10.83 -1.55
C ALA A 227 -12.13 11.93 -1.20
N PRO A 228 -13.39 11.56 -0.91
CA PRO A 228 -14.01 10.26 -1.20
C PRO A 228 -14.12 10.01 -2.70
N ALA A 229 -14.26 8.75 -3.13
CA ALA A 229 -14.46 8.40 -4.54
C ALA A 229 -15.74 9.09 -5.09
N PRO A 230 -15.63 9.90 -6.15
CA PRO A 230 -16.75 10.71 -6.61
C PRO A 230 -17.84 9.88 -7.28
N GLY A 231 -19.09 10.36 -7.19
CA GLY A 231 -20.22 9.82 -7.94
C GLY A 231 -20.65 8.41 -7.56
N LEU A 232 -20.24 7.89 -6.39
CA LEU A 232 -20.78 6.65 -5.84
C LEU A 232 -22.07 6.93 -5.05
N GLY A 233 -23.09 6.11 -5.26
CA GLY A 233 -24.31 6.17 -4.46
C GLY A 233 -24.04 5.71 -3.01
N PRO A 234 -24.75 6.24 -2.00
CA PRO A 234 -24.54 5.91 -0.60
C PRO A 234 -24.70 4.41 -0.29
N GLU A 235 -25.60 3.72 -0.96
CA GLU A 235 -25.81 2.28 -0.81
C GLU A 235 -24.59 1.47 -1.29
N LEU A 236 -23.98 1.89 -2.39
CA LEU A 236 -22.75 1.26 -2.89
C LEU A 236 -21.57 1.52 -1.93
N VAL A 237 -21.41 2.75 -1.44
CA VAL A 237 -20.38 3.09 -0.46
C VAL A 237 -20.53 2.22 0.79
N SER A 238 -21.73 2.14 1.37
CA SER A 238 -21.99 1.29 2.55
C SER A 238 -21.60 -0.17 2.29
N ARG A 239 -21.99 -0.70 1.14
CA ARG A 239 -21.66 -2.09 0.75
C ARG A 239 -20.15 -2.31 0.61
N LEU A 240 -19.41 -1.37 0.02
CA LEU A 240 -17.97 -1.45 -0.10
C LEU A 240 -17.29 -1.44 1.29
N GLU A 241 -17.73 -0.55 2.18
CA GLU A 241 -17.25 -0.45 3.55
C GLU A 241 -17.55 -1.73 4.36
N GLU A 242 -18.76 -2.28 4.24
CA GLU A 242 -19.13 -3.55 4.88
C GLU A 242 -18.29 -4.71 4.37
N MET A 243 -18.00 -4.77 3.08
CA MET A 243 -17.11 -5.78 2.49
C MET A 243 -15.69 -5.64 3.04
N ALA A 244 -15.17 -4.41 3.16
CA ALA A 244 -13.84 -4.14 3.68
C ALA A 244 -13.72 -4.51 5.17
N VAL A 245 -14.71 -4.16 5.98
CA VAL A 245 -14.76 -4.55 7.41
C VAL A 245 -14.85 -6.08 7.55
N ARG A 246 -15.61 -6.75 6.70
CA ARG A 246 -15.70 -8.22 6.71
C ARG A 246 -14.37 -8.86 6.36
N ALA A 247 -13.63 -8.36 5.38
CA ALA A 247 -12.29 -8.85 5.03
C ALA A 247 -11.32 -8.74 6.21
N ALA A 248 -11.31 -7.60 6.89
CA ALA A 248 -10.48 -7.38 8.06
C ALA A 248 -10.83 -8.34 9.21
N ARG A 249 -12.11 -8.51 9.50
CA ARG A 249 -12.56 -9.43 10.55
C ARG A 249 -12.26 -10.89 10.27
N ALA A 250 -12.34 -11.30 8.99
CA ALA A 250 -12.05 -12.68 8.58
C ALA A 250 -10.58 -13.09 8.79
N THR A 251 -9.68 -12.13 9.01
CA THR A 251 -8.24 -12.34 9.20
C THR A 251 -7.70 -11.84 10.52
N ASP A 252 -8.57 -11.49 11.48
CA ASP A 252 -8.16 -10.87 12.76
C ASP A 252 -7.17 -9.70 12.54
N TYR A 253 -7.47 -8.88 11.52
CA TYR A 253 -6.59 -7.83 11.04
C TYR A 253 -6.29 -6.78 12.12
N ARG A 254 -5.06 -6.26 12.12
CA ARG A 254 -4.61 -5.16 12.98
C ARG A 254 -3.78 -4.17 12.16
N GLY A 255 -3.86 -2.89 12.50
CA GLY A 255 -3.18 -1.83 11.78
C GLY A 255 -3.95 -1.33 10.56
N ALA A 256 -3.27 -0.56 9.72
CA ALA A 256 -3.83 0.02 8.50
C ALA A 256 -3.77 -0.99 7.34
N GLY A 257 -4.82 -1.01 6.54
CA GLY A 257 -4.90 -1.81 5.32
C GLY A 257 -5.89 -1.19 4.35
N THR A 258 -5.95 -1.72 3.15
CA THR A 258 -6.83 -1.23 2.09
C THR A 258 -7.43 -2.39 1.32
N VAL A 259 -8.73 -2.33 1.11
CA VAL A 259 -9.45 -3.31 0.30
C VAL A 259 -9.80 -2.69 -1.04
N GLU A 260 -9.34 -3.30 -2.12
CA GLU A 260 -9.49 -2.81 -3.49
C GLU A 260 -10.63 -3.50 -4.24
N PHE A 261 -11.36 -2.71 -5.00
CA PHE A 261 -12.51 -3.14 -5.78
C PHE A 261 -12.47 -2.59 -7.20
N LEU A 262 -13.01 -3.36 -8.13
CA LEU A 262 -13.39 -2.87 -9.45
C LEU A 262 -14.91 -2.62 -9.47
N VAL A 263 -15.31 -1.37 -9.72
CA VAL A 263 -16.69 -0.92 -9.67
C VAL A 263 -17.20 -0.61 -11.06
N VAL A 264 -18.33 -1.25 -11.46
CA VAL A 264 -19.04 -0.98 -12.71
C VAL A 264 -20.51 -0.75 -12.40
N GLY A 265 -21.00 0.45 -12.66
CA GLY A 265 -22.35 0.83 -12.23
C GLY A 265 -22.49 0.65 -10.72
N ASP A 266 -23.48 -0.14 -10.30
CA ASP A 266 -23.72 -0.47 -8.89
C ASP A 266 -23.09 -1.80 -8.45
N ARG A 267 -22.25 -2.41 -9.27
CA ARG A 267 -21.57 -3.67 -8.95
C ARG A 267 -20.16 -3.43 -8.50
N ALA A 268 -19.76 -4.10 -7.43
CA ALA A 268 -18.42 -4.09 -6.90
C ALA A 268 -17.82 -5.50 -6.96
N HIS A 269 -16.63 -5.60 -7.54
CA HIS A 269 -15.85 -6.83 -7.61
C HIS A 269 -14.61 -6.68 -6.74
N PHE A 270 -14.45 -7.53 -5.74
CA PHE A 270 -13.27 -7.56 -4.91
C PHE A 270 -12.04 -7.91 -5.75
N LEU A 271 -10.99 -7.12 -5.65
CA LEU A 271 -9.71 -7.36 -6.32
C LEU A 271 -8.71 -8.01 -5.37
N GLU A 272 -8.34 -7.27 -4.34
CA GLU A 272 -7.34 -7.71 -3.34
C GLU A 272 -7.44 -6.87 -2.06
N MET A 273 -6.73 -7.30 -1.04
CA MET A 273 -6.51 -6.51 0.18
C MET A 273 -5.02 -6.29 0.36
N ASN A 274 -4.61 -5.04 0.38
CA ASN A 274 -3.24 -4.65 0.70
C ASN A 274 -3.08 -4.58 2.22
N THR A 275 -2.19 -5.41 2.73
CA THR A 275 -1.99 -5.59 4.18
C THR A 275 -0.94 -4.63 4.75
N ARG A 276 -0.98 -3.38 4.33
CA ARG A 276 -0.02 -2.31 4.66
C ARG A 276 -0.64 -0.93 4.50
N LEU A 277 0.08 0.07 4.94
CA LEU A 277 -0.20 1.46 4.57
C LEU A 277 -0.04 1.63 3.04
N GLN A 278 -0.92 2.40 2.41
CA GLN A 278 -0.86 2.71 0.99
C GLN A 278 -0.14 4.05 0.75
N VAL A 279 0.42 4.26 -0.44
CA VAL A 279 1.00 5.55 -0.85
C VAL A 279 -0.03 6.66 -0.73
N GLU A 280 -1.24 6.41 -1.19
CA GLU A 280 -2.39 7.31 -1.27
C GLU A 280 -3.15 7.53 0.06
N HIS A 281 -2.58 7.08 1.19
CA HIS A 281 -3.19 7.32 2.51
C HIS A 281 -3.42 8.81 2.86
N PRO A 282 -2.61 9.76 2.35
CA PRO A 282 -2.77 11.16 2.72
C PRO A 282 -4.10 11.79 2.33
N VAL A 283 -4.76 11.34 1.24
CA VAL A 283 -6.09 11.87 0.89
C VAL A 283 -7.16 11.44 1.90
N THR A 284 -7.04 10.23 2.45
CA THR A 284 -7.91 9.78 3.54
C THR A 284 -7.65 10.58 4.82
N GLU A 285 -6.39 10.80 5.17
CA GLU A 285 -6.01 11.62 6.33
C GLU A 285 -6.57 13.04 6.24
N ALA A 286 -6.47 13.66 5.05
CA ALA A 286 -6.99 15.00 4.81
C ALA A 286 -8.51 15.08 4.99
N VAL A 287 -9.25 14.04 4.55
CA VAL A 287 -10.71 13.98 4.63
C VAL A 287 -11.21 13.68 6.05
N PHE A 288 -10.54 12.76 6.76
CA PHE A 288 -10.97 12.34 8.11
C PHE A 288 -10.31 13.12 9.24
N GLY A 289 -9.28 13.92 8.95
CA GLY A 289 -8.55 14.70 9.96
C GLY A 289 -7.78 13.81 10.94
N VAL A 290 -7.24 12.69 10.48
CA VAL A 290 -6.46 11.73 11.26
C VAL A 290 -5.02 11.61 10.75
N ASP A 291 -4.12 11.13 11.57
CA ASP A 291 -2.79 10.64 11.18
C ASP A 291 -2.80 9.11 11.28
N LEU A 292 -2.81 8.41 10.14
CA LEU A 292 -2.86 6.95 10.08
C LEU A 292 -1.59 6.31 10.65
N VAL A 293 -0.44 6.94 10.51
CA VAL A 293 0.82 6.45 11.08
C VAL A 293 0.78 6.53 12.61
N ALA A 294 0.27 7.63 13.17
CA ALA A 294 0.09 7.75 14.61
C ALA A 294 -0.87 6.69 15.15
N LEU A 295 -1.96 6.44 14.42
CA LEU A 295 -2.93 5.40 14.78
C LEU A 295 -2.35 3.99 14.65
N GLN A 296 -1.51 3.71 13.63
CA GLN A 296 -0.80 2.43 13.53
C GLN A 296 0.12 2.19 14.73
N ILE A 297 0.87 3.22 15.15
CA ILE A 297 1.74 3.16 16.32
C ILE A 297 0.91 2.88 17.58
N ALA A 298 -0.17 3.64 17.80
CA ALA A 298 -1.05 3.46 18.95
C ALA A 298 -1.68 2.05 19.01
N VAL A 299 -2.12 1.51 17.87
CA VAL A 299 -2.64 0.13 17.78
C VAL A 299 -1.55 -0.89 18.08
N ALA A 300 -0.34 -0.68 17.57
CA ALA A 300 0.80 -1.58 17.84
C ALA A 300 1.20 -1.60 19.33
N GLU A 301 0.99 -0.49 20.03
CA GLU A 301 1.14 -0.39 21.50
C GLU A 301 -0.02 -1.01 22.29
N GLY A 302 -1.02 -1.59 21.61
CA GLY A 302 -2.19 -2.19 22.24
C GLY A 302 -3.34 -1.22 22.52
N GLY A 303 -3.27 0.00 21.96
CA GLY A 303 -4.33 1.00 22.08
C GLY A 303 -5.63 0.57 21.39
N ALA A 304 -6.76 0.91 22.02
CA ALA A 304 -8.09 0.67 21.46
C ALA A 304 -8.54 1.88 20.62
N LEU A 305 -9.14 1.59 19.46
CA LEU A 305 -9.80 2.61 18.66
C LEU A 305 -11.14 3.01 19.28
N PRO A 306 -11.57 4.28 19.14
CA PRO A 306 -12.95 4.64 19.41
C PRO A 306 -13.95 3.76 18.65
N PRO A 307 -15.19 3.60 19.16
CA PRO A 307 -16.20 2.73 18.54
C PRO A 307 -16.54 3.08 17.08
N ALA A 308 -16.35 4.33 16.69
CA ALA A 308 -16.57 4.81 15.32
C ALA A 308 -15.44 5.76 14.89
N PRO A 309 -15.12 5.80 13.58
CA PRO A 309 -14.15 6.76 13.05
C PRO A 309 -14.70 8.20 13.12
N PRO A 310 -13.83 9.22 13.01
CA PRO A 310 -14.27 10.59 12.80
C PRO A 310 -15.11 10.72 11.54
N ALA A 311 -16.03 11.68 11.53
CA ALA A 311 -16.83 11.98 10.35
C ALA A 311 -15.94 12.59 9.24
N PRO A 312 -16.08 12.14 7.98
CA PRO A 312 -15.33 12.72 6.86
C PRO A 312 -15.74 14.17 6.59
N ARG A 313 -14.78 14.98 6.14
CA ARG A 313 -15.01 16.39 5.81
C ARG A 313 -14.28 16.77 4.53
N GLY A 314 -15.02 17.36 3.59
CA GLY A 314 -14.44 17.90 2.37
C GLY A 314 -14.02 16.80 1.38
N HIS A 315 -12.98 17.10 0.65
CA HIS A 315 -12.50 16.30 -0.47
C HIS A 315 -11.00 16.55 -0.64
N ALA A 316 -10.24 15.55 -1.02
CA ALA A 316 -8.81 15.63 -1.24
C ALA A 316 -8.39 14.89 -2.50
N VAL A 317 -7.39 15.41 -3.19
CA VAL A 317 -6.78 14.79 -4.36
C VAL A 317 -5.28 14.73 -4.15
N GLU A 318 -4.68 13.59 -4.45
CA GLU A 318 -3.25 13.37 -4.50
C GLU A 318 -2.82 13.13 -5.93
N ALA A 319 -1.64 13.60 -6.29
CA ALA A 319 -1.01 13.28 -7.56
C ALA A 319 0.43 12.84 -7.32
N ARG A 320 0.81 11.74 -7.95
CA ARG A 320 2.19 11.23 -7.91
C ARG A 320 3.01 11.83 -9.02
N LEU A 321 4.19 12.32 -8.67
CA LEU A 321 5.16 12.82 -9.63
C LEU A 321 6.20 11.73 -9.92
N TYR A 322 6.27 11.27 -11.16
CA TYR A 322 7.23 10.29 -11.63
C TYR A 322 8.17 10.87 -12.68
N ALA A 323 9.46 10.54 -12.59
CA ALA A 323 10.40 10.77 -13.68
C ALA A 323 10.23 9.66 -14.72
N GLU A 324 9.61 9.97 -15.85
CA GLU A 324 9.28 9.01 -16.93
C GLU A 324 9.54 9.63 -18.31
N ASP A 325 9.85 8.77 -19.26
CA ASP A 325 10.05 9.18 -20.65
C ASP A 325 8.86 8.76 -21.53
N PRO A 326 8.01 9.71 -21.95
CA PRO A 326 6.85 9.40 -22.81
C PRO A 326 7.24 8.78 -24.15
N SER A 327 8.41 9.14 -24.69
CA SER A 327 8.90 8.61 -25.98
C SER A 327 9.28 7.13 -25.90
N ARG A 328 9.53 6.62 -24.70
CA ARG A 328 9.89 5.22 -24.40
C ARG A 328 8.78 4.50 -23.65
N SER A 329 7.54 4.73 -24.04
CA SER A 329 6.36 4.14 -23.42
C SER A 329 6.30 4.37 -21.90
N TRP A 330 6.62 5.59 -21.48
CA TRP A 330 6.64 5.98 -20.08
C TRP A 330 7.58 5.13 -19.21
N ALA A 331 8.73 4.74 -19.76
CA ALA A 331 9.73 4.02 -19.01
C ALA A 331 10.26 4.90 -17.87
N PRO A 332 10.40 4.34 -16.64
CA PRO A 332 10.99 5.07 -15.52
C PRO A 332 12.40 5.58 -15.88
N GLN A 333 12.69 6.79 -15.45
CA GLN A 333 13.97 7.45 -15.68
C GLN A 333 14.63 7.77 -14.33
N ALA A 334 15.94 7.85 -14.38
CA ALA A 334 16.76 8.35 -13.28
C ALA A 334 17.62 9.50 -13.79
N GLY A 335 17.82 10.51 -12.98
CA GLY A 335 18.63 11.68 -13.38
C GLY A 335 18.78 12.69 -12.25
N ARG A 336 19.51 13.76 -12.55
CA ARG A 336 19.69 14.88 -11.62
C ARG A 336 18.59 15.90 -11.83
N LEU A 337 17.84 16.21 -10.78
CA LEU A 337 16.96 17.35 -10.73
C LEU A 337 17.78 18.61 -10.42
N HIS A 338 17.64 19.63 -11.27
CA HIS A 338 18.29 20.93 -11.04
C HIS A 338 17.45 21.84 -10.14
N THR A 339 16.15 21.72 -10.26
CA THR A 339 15.19 22.49 -9.45
C THR A 339 13.95 21.66 -9.23
N LEU A 340 13.51 21.55 -7.98
CA LEU A 340 12.23 20.98 -7.58
C LEU A 340 11.61 21.95 -6.57
N SER A 341 10.44 22.47 -6.88
CA SER A 341 9.71 23.38 -6.00
C SER A 341 8.24 23.05 -6.03
N PHE A 342 7.69 22.86 -4.86
CA PHE A 342 6.25 22.69 -4.67
C PHE A 342 5.66 23.98 -4.10
N PRO A 343 4.42 24.36 -4.48
CA PRO A 343 3.72 25.45 -3.82
C PRO A 343 3.67 25.21 -2.31
N ALA A 344 3.90 26.25 -1.51
CA ALA A 344 3.67 26.20 -0.08
C ALA A 344 2.17 26.04 0.18
N GLY A 345 1.68 24.79 0.08
CA GLY A 345 0.34 24.39 0.39
C GLY A 345 0.42 23.35 1.51
N ARG A 346 -0.60 23.22 2.32
CA ARG A 346 -0.66 22.26 3.42
C ARG A 346 -0.40 20.84 2.89
N ALA A 347 0.81 20.39 2.94
CA ALA A 347 1.08 18.98 3.10
C ALA A 347 0.41 18.60 4.42
N GLY A 348 -0.51 17.62 4.41
CA GLY A 348 -1.33 17.24 5.54
C GLY A 348 -0.54 17.09 6.82
N GLY A 349 -0.72 17.99 7.73
CA GLY A 349 -0.22 17.96 9.09
C GLY A 349 -1.28 18.59 9.95
N GLY A 350 -1.97 17.78 10.78
CA GLY A 350 -2.87 18.23 11.80
C GLY A 350 -2.16 19.14 12.79
N GLY A 351 -2.56 20.41 12.82
CA GLY A 351 -2.20 21.38 13.83
C GLY A 351 -3.38 22.29 14.01
N GLY A 352 -4.04 22.25 15.19
CA GLY A 352 -5.20 23.02 15.54
C GLY A 352 -4.97 24.52 15.41
N GLY A 353 -5.88 25.18 14.71
CA GLY A 353 -5.99 26.62 14.63
C GLY A 353 -7.22 26.98 13.82
N ALA A 354 -8.25 27.50 14.49
CA ALA A 354 -9.49 27.97 13.89
C ALA A 354 -9.22 29.07 12.87
N GLY A 355 -9.71 28.92 11.65
CA GLY A 355 -9.71 29.97 10.64
C GLY A 355 -10.10 29.51 9.25
N GLY A 356 -11.36 29.68 8.88
CA GLY A 356 -11.86 29.98 7.55
C GLY A 356 -11.51 29.00 6.42
N ALA A 357 -12.37 28.01 6.20
CA ALA A 357 -12.36 27.17 5.02
C ALA A 357 -12.72 27.96 3.76
N ARG A 358 -11.84 27.94 2.76
CA ARG A 358 -12.18 27.98 1.33
C ARG A 358 -11.04 27.30 0.53
N GLY A 359 -11.35 26.33 -0.32
CA GLY A 359 -10.53 25.89 -1.43
C GLY A 359 -9.75 24.61 -1.18
N GLY A 360 -9.97 23.63 -2.07
CA GLY A 360 -9.38 22.31 -2.09
C GLY A 360 -7.88 22.29 -1.86
N GLY A 361 -7.45 21.56 -0.87
CA GLY A 361 -6.07 21.32 -0.57
C GLY A 361 -5.59 20.11 -1.36
N GLY A 362 -4.68 20.32 -2.31
CA GLY A 362 -3.97 19.25 -2.98
C GLY A 362 -2.89 18.67 -2.07
N VAL A 363 -2.85 17.34 -1.95
CA VAL A 363 -1.74 16.62 -1.37
C VAL A 363 -0.83 16.18 -2.52
N VAL A 364 0.48 16.50 -2.45
CA VAL A 364 1.45 16.04 -3.42
C VAL A 364 2.35 15.06 -2.73
N SER A 365 2.35 13.79 -3.17
CA SER A 365 3.31 12.79 -2.73
C SER A 365 4.28 12.43 -3.87
N GLY A 366 5.56 12.31 -3.56
CA GLY A 366 6.56 11.86 -4.49
C GLY A 366 6.85 10.38 -4.24
N GLY A 367 6.55 9.50 -5.22
CA GLY A 367 6.85 8.09 -5.17
C GLY A 367 8.16 7.77 -5.90
N GLY A 368 9.13 7.15 -5.23
CA GLY A 368 10.44 6.86 -5.78
C GLY A 368 10.53 5.49 -6.43
N GLY A 369 10.85 5.45 -7.72
CA GLY A 369 11.48 4.30 -8.36
C GLY A 369 13.00 4.54 -8.42
N GLY A 370 13.77 3.61 -7.85
CA GLY A 370 15.19 3.77 -7.56
C GLY A 370 16.06 4.28 -8.70
N GLY A 371 16.76 5.37 -8.46
CA GLY A 371 17.81 5.89 -9.29
C GLY A 371 18.52 7.05 -8.62
N ARG A 372 19.85 7.00 -8.62
CA ARG A 372 20.73 8.01 -8.02
C ARG A 372 20.39 9.42 -8.48
N LEU A 373 20.14 10.29 -7.52
CA LEU A 373 20.25 11.73 -7.71
C LEU A 373 21.54 12.18 -7.01
N GLY A 374 22.54 12.57 -7.80
CA GLY A 374 23.83 13.01 -7.26
C GLY A 374 23.83 14.48 -6.86
N GLY A 375 24.21 14.78 -5.65
CA GLY A 375 24.73 16.05 -5.15
C GLY A 375 23.84 17.28 -5.31
N GLY A 376 23.05 17.61 -4.33
CA GLY A 376 22.16 18.74 -4.23
C GLY A 376 20.73 18.24 -4.07
N GLU A 377 20.05 18.71 -3.07
CA GLU A 377 18.70 18.33 -2.61
C GLU A 377 18.06 17.15 -3.35
N GLN A 378 18.21 15.97 -2.77
CA GLN A 378 17.61 14.74 -3.28
C GLN A 378 16.13 14.74 -2.90
N ALA A 379 15.26 15.03 -3.86
CA ALA A 379 13.88 14.57 -3.80
C ALA A 379 13.84 13.20 -4.48
N ASP A 380 13.45 12.16 -3.76
CA ASP A 380 13.11 10.88 -4.35
C ASP A 380 11.78 11.08 -5.09
N ILE A 381 11.83 10.97 -6.41
CA ILE A 381 10.67 10.99 -7.30
C ILE A 381 10.43 9.59 -7.82
#